data_ec39bed5264deeb4685e0d3064d59d19
#
_entry.id   ec39bed5264deeb4685e0d3064d59d19
#
_cell.length_a   1.000
_cell.length_b   1.000
_cell.length_c   1.000
_cell.angle_alpha   90.00
_cell.angle_beta   90.00
_cell.angle_gamma   90.00
#
_symmetry.space_group_name_H-M   'P 1'
#
loop_
_entity.id
_entity.type
_entity.pdbx_description
1 polymer ?
#
loop_
_entity_poly.entity_id
_entity_poly.type
_entity_poly.pdbx_seq_one_letter_code
_entity_poly.pdbx_strand_id
1 'polypeptide(L)'
;MEKFMVCSGFLGAGKTTTMMALQKRFTEKYGKAAMISNDVGSKGLVDYRYSAACDRNAVEIAEECICFVTEDLVDCLRDLLDNQGNDLVMSDIPGFGVGALEHVYLKLNDEYKGEFDMAPFTVVIEPAGLDLLMEGRPDPELPRELDCLLDAQLKEADLILLNKCDTISDEERKMYTDFIESSYKGCKVLGISATEEEGLDEVIDYLIENSAKLEDVDFGIEQETFNTAFGKLSEYNSQYYVQVCCDDFDANEYLVELTKDIAARLKENGRTTPHLKVFGQLEEGQVCMVNLIGVDRPLRVERRIDKRCIDLAVVINTTSACESDLLEKIIQGSIEDVSKRFNLSVFMFFTECFGLMDGEEE
;
A
#
# COMPACT_ATOMS: atom_id res chain seq x y z
N MET A 1 -5.11 -3.72 26.74
CA MET A 1 -6.05 -3.67 25.59
C MET A 1 -5.24 -4.19 24.42
N GLU A 2 -5.65 -5.30 23.86
CA GLU A 2 -4.91 -5.97 22.80
C GLU A 2 -5.83 -6.05 21.61
N LYS A 3 -5.58 -5.22 20.58
CA LYS A 3 -6.44 -5.13 19.40
C LYS A 3 -5.67 -5.46 18.12
N PHE A 4 -6.37 -6.10 17.19
CA PHE A 4 -5.92 -6.33 15.83
C PHE A 4 -6.74 -5.50 14.85
N MET A 5 -6.08 -4.79 13.94
CA MET A 5 -6.69 -3.97 12.89
C MET A 5 -6.18 -4.39 11.51
N VAL A 6 -7.08 -4.63 10.57
CA VAL A 6 -6.75 -4.68 9.15
C VAL A 6 -6.96 -3.30 8.53
N CYS A 7 -5.96 -2.85 7.78
CA CYS A 7 -5.95 -1.63 7.02
C CYS A 7 -6.03 -1.96 5.52
N SER A 8 -7.22 -1.89 4.96
CA SER A 8 -7.48 -2.02 3.53
C SER A 8 -7.46 -0.66 2.84
N GLY A 9 -7.63 -0.64 1.55
CA GLY A 9 -7.78 0.57 0.74
C GLY A 9 -7.00 0.48 -0.55
N PHE A 10 -7.44 1.26 -1.52
CA PHE A 10 -6.96 1.18 -2.89
C PHE A 10 -5.48 1.53 -3.02
N LEU A 11 -4.91 1.15 -4.16
CA LEU A 11 -3.53 1.47 -4.53
C LEU A 11 -3.29 2.98 -4.47
N GLY A 12 -2.22 3.40 -3.82
CA GLY A 12 -1.87 4.81 -3.69
C GLY A 12 -2.64 5.61 -2.63
N ALA A 13 -3.64 5.04 -1.95
CA ALA A 13 -4.43 5.72 -0.92
C ALA A 13 -3.60 6.13 0.33
N GLY A 14 -2.43 5.51 0.53
CA GLY A 14 -1.51 5.83 1.63
C GLY A 14 -1.67 4.93 2.85
N LYS A 15 -2.06 3.66 2.68
CA LYS A 15 -2.18 2.66 3.76
C LYS A 15 -0.93 2.60 4.65
N THR A 16 0.21 2.26 4.06
CA THR A 16 1.49 2.12 4.80
C THR A 16 1.85 3.40 5.55
N THR A 17 1.70 4.56 4.92
CA THR A 17 1.97 5.88 5.55
C THR A 17 1.01 6.13 6.72
N THR A 18 -0.28 5.78 6.55
CA THR A 18 -1.31 5.92 7.60
C THR A 18 -1.01 5.00 8.78
N MET A 19 -0.70 3.72 8.52
CA MET A 19 -0.35 2.77 9.58
C MET A 19 0.89 3.20 10.35
N MET A 20 1.95 3.65 9.68
CA MET A 20 3.16 4.17 10.32
C MET A 20 2.87 5.41 11.17
N ALA A 21 2.03 6.33 10.68
CA ALA A 21 1.64 7.52 11.43
C ALA A 21 0.79 7.17 12.67
N LEU A 22 -0.16 6.23 12.52
CA LEU A 22 -0.97 5.71 13.63
C LEU A 22 -0.11 4.96 14.65
N GLN A 23 0.82 4.11 14.20
CA GLN A 23 1.74 3.37 15.07
C GLN A 23 2.57 4.32 15.93
N LYS A 24 3.21 5.30 15.30
CA LYS A 24 3.98 6.34 16.00
C LYS A 24 3.12 7.06 17.03
N ARG A 25 1.96 7.55 16.62
CA ARG A 25 1.05 8.31 17.47
C ARG A 25 0.48 7.49 18.61
N PHE A 26 0.13 6.22 18.35
CA PHE A 26 -0.33 5.28 19.37
C PHE A 26 0.76 5.02 20.41
N THR A 27 1.99 4.77 19.96
CA THR A 27 3.13 4.49 20.84
C THR A 27 3.47 5.70 21.73
N GLU A 28 3.29 6.91 21.24
CA GLU A 28 3.52 8.13 22.03
C GLU A 28 2.50 8.34 23.18
N LYS A 29 1.27 7.85 23.03
CA LYS A 29 0.16 8.22 23.93
C LYS A 29 -0.50 7.08 24.69
N TYR A 30 -0.55 5.88 24.10
CA TYR A 30 -1.42 4.82 24.61
C TYR A 30 -0.67 3.55 25.01
N GLY A 31 0.31 3.12 24.23
CA GLY A 31 1.00 1.86 24.49
C GLY A 31 1.89 1.43 23.33
N LYS A 32 2.13 0.15 23.20
CA LYS A 32 2.96 -0.39 22.12
C LYS A 32 2.10 -0.76 20.91
N ALA A 33 2.59 -0.45 19.73
CA ALA A 33 1.96 -0.90 18.49
C ALA A 33 2.98 -1.59 17.56
N ALA A 34 2.50 -2.57 16.80
CA ALA A 34 3.27 -3.26 15.78
C ALA A 34 2.55 -3.21 14.43
N MET A 35 3.31 -3.40 13.35
CA MET A 35 2.79 -3.48 12.00
C MET A 35 3.15 -4.83 11.39
N ILE A 36 2.21 -5.40 10.65
CA ILE A 36 2.42 -6.51 9.73
C ILE A 36 2.30 -5.93 8.32
N SER A 37 3.37 -6.01 7.53
CA SER A 37 3.33 -5.69 6.11
C SER A 37 2.96 -6.94 5.34
N ASN A 38 1.89 -6.86 4.54
CA ASN A 38 1.42 -7.96 3.72
C ASN A 38 1.40 -7.58 2.24
N ASP A 39 2.36 -8.12 1.52
CA ASP A 39 2.50 -7.95 0.08
C ASP A 39 2.44 -9.31 -0.63
N VAL A 40 1.79 -9.35 -1.80
CA VAL A 40 1.83 -10.50 -2.70
C VAL A 40 3.14 -10.44 -3.49
N GLY A 41 3.94 -11.51 -3.40
CA GLY A 41 5.25 -11.60 -4.04
C GLY A 41 6.34 -11.97 -3.04
N SER A 42 7.59 -11.93 -3.49
CA SER A 42 8.74 -12.37 -2.69
C SER A 42 9.02 -11.50 -1.47
N LYS A 43 9.71 -12.08 -0.48
CA LYS A 43 10.06 -11.40 0.78
C LYS A 43 10.95 -10.17 0.60
N GLY A 44 10.80 -9.22 1.48
CA GLY A 44 11.63 -8.02 1.55
C GLY A 44 11.26 -6.96 0.52
N LEU A 45 9.98 -6.82 0.22
CA LEU A 45 9.46 -5.76 -0.65
C LEU A 45 9.53 -4.37 0.01
N VAL A 46 9.14 -3.36 -0.73
CA VAL A 46 9.38 -1.95 -0.36
C VAL A 46 8.70 -1.59 0.96
N ASP A 47 7.44 -1.97 1.18
CA ASP A 47 6.68 -1.54 2.35
C ASP A 47 7.25 -2.09 3.66
N TYR A 48 7.63 -3.36 3.68
CA TYR A 48 8.33 -3.95 4.82
C TYR A 48 9.69 -3.27 5.06
N ARG A 49 10.52 -3.15 4.02
CA ARG A 49 11.85 -2.54 4.17
C ARG A 49 11.78 -1.10 4.64
N TYR A 50 10.86 -0.33 4.11
CA TYR A 50 10.66 1.06 4.51
C TYR A 50 10.14 1.16 5.95
N SER A 51 9.14 0.36 6.31
CA SER A 51 8.60 0.31 7.66
C SER A 51 9.66 -0.12 8.67
N ALA A 52 10.42 -1.18 8.37
CA ALA A 52 11.51 -1.65 9.21
C ALA A 52 12.66 -0.64 9.36
N ALA A 53 12.93 0.19 8.34
CA ALA A 53 13.92 1.26 8.41
C ALA A 53 13.44 2.47 9.23
N CYS A 54 12.12 2.66 9.33
CA CYS A 54 11.51 3.76 10.08
C CYS A 54 11.14 3.36 11.50
N ASP A 55 10.67 2.13 11.67
CA ASP A 55 10.25 1.57 12.95
C ASP A 55 10.66 0.09 13.01
N ARG A 56 11.32 -0.30 14.09
CA ARG A 56 11.80 -1.68 14.27
C ARG A 56 10.71 -2.66 14.67
N ASN A 57 9.50 -2.19 14.96
CA ASN A 57 8.35 -3.02 15.33
C ASN A 57 7.47 -3.34 14.12
N ALA A 58 8.08 -3.78 13.04
CA ALA A 58 7.43 -4.23 11.82
C ALA A 58 7.85 -5.65 11.48
N VAL A 59 6.90 -6.49 11.10
CA VAL A 59 7.10 -7.85 10.59
C VAL A 59 6.50 -7.99 9.21
N GLU A 60 6.89 -9.02 8.46
CA GLU A 60 6.40 -9.27 7.11
C GLU A 60 5.72 -10.63 7.03
N ILE A 61 4.51 -10.64 6.44
CA ILE A 61 3.88 -11.85 5.88
C ILE A 61 3.89 -11.66 4.37
N ALA A 62 4.66 -12.46 3.65
CA ALA A 62 4.89 -12.33 2.21
C ALA A 62 4.46 -13.59 1.46
N GLU A 63 4.50 -13.52 0.13
CA GLU A 63 4.16 -14.57 -0.83
C GLU A 63 2.65 -14.69 -1.07
N GLU A 64 1.82 -14.62 -0.03
CA GLU A 64 0.36 -14.70 -0.15
C GLU A 64 -0.33 -13.63 0.71
N CYS A 65 -1.55 -13.26 0.32
CA CYS A 65 -2.39 -12.39 1.15
C CYS A 65 -2.75 -13.08 2.48
N ILE A 66 -2.76 -12.34 3.58
CA ILE A 66 -3.22 -12.84 4.90
C ILE A 66 -4.61 -13.47 4.85
N CYS A 67 -5.41 -13.16 3.82
CA CYS A 67 -6.69 -13.79 3.55
C CYS A 67 -6.60 -15.30 3.34
N PHE A 68 -5.45 -15.80 2.87
CA PHE A 68 -5.23 -17.21 2.54
C PHE A 68 -4.30 -17.93 3.52
N VAL A 69 -3.45 -17.21 4.25
CA VAL A 69 -2.46 -17.76 5.20
C VAL A 69 -2.85 -17.49 6.66
N THR A 70 -4.04 -17.92 7.05
CA THR A 70 -4.61 -17.64 8.37
C THR A 70 -3.75 -18.17 9.53
N GLU A 71 -3.13 -19.35 9.38
CA GLU A 71 -2.26 -19.94 10.42
C GLU A 71 -1.04 -19.05 10.67
N ASP A 72 -0.38 -18.57 9.60
CA ASP A 72 0.78 -17.69 9.71
C ASP A 72 0.40 -16.35 10.36
N LEU A 73 -0.78 -15.80 9.99
CA LEU A 73 -1.31 -14.60 10.61
C LEU A 73 -1.55 -14.80 12.11
N VAL A 74 -2.17 -15.90 12.50
CA VAL A 74 -2.48 -16.22 13.91
C VAL A 74 -1.20 -16.37 14.73
N ASP A 75 -0.21 -17.10 14.21
CA ASP A 75 1.06 -17.28 14.90
C ASP A 75 1.81 -15.95 15.04
N CYS A 76 1.75 -15.10 14.01
CA CYS A 76 2.30 -13.75 14.06
C CYS A 76 1.57 -12.86 15.09
N LEU A 77 0.24 -12.89 15.12
CA LEU A 77 -0.56 -12.12 16.09
C LEU A 77 -0.26 -12.55 17.54
N ARG A 78 -0.20 -13.87 17.82
CA ARG A 78 0.18 -14.38 19.16
C ARG A 78 1.56 -13.92 19.56
N ASP A 79 2.53 -13.96 18.65
CA ASP A 79 3.86 -13.47 18.97
C ASP A 79 3.87 -11.97 19.26
N LEU A 80 3.21 -11.17 18.44
CA LEU A 80 3.20 -9.71 18.60
C LEU A 80 2.38 -9.26 19.81
N LEU A 81 1.21 -9.81 20.04
CA LEU A 81 0.32 -9.44 21.16
C LEU A 81 0.83 -10.05 22.46
N ASP A 82 0.88 -11.40 22.57
CA ASP A 82 1.14 -12.10 23.83
C ASP A 82 2.61 -12.05 24.23
N ASN A 83 3.56 -12.36 23.31
CA ASN A 83 4.97 -12.49 23.66
C ASN A 83 5.69 -11.14 23.69
N GLN A 84 5.39 -10.25 22.73
CA GLN A 84 6.02 -8.93 22.66
C GLN A 84 5.25 -7.85 23.41
N GLY A 85 3.97 -8.11 23.77
CA GLY A 85 3.13 -7.24 24.56
C GLY A 85 2.76 -5.95 23.83
N ASN A 86 2.36 -6.05 22.57
CA ASN A 86 1.80 -4.92 21.83
C ASN A 86 0.32 -4.76 22.20
N ASP A 87 -0.14 -3.52 22.35
CA ASP A 87 -1.54 -3.18 22.62
C ASP A 87 -2.36 -3.03 21.34
N LEU A 88 -1.69 -2.78 20.21
CA LEU A 88 -2.29 -2.69 18.87
C LEU A 88 -1.38 -3.35 17.85
N VAL A 89 -1.93 -4.26 17.06
CA VAL A 89 -1.29 -4.81 15.86
C VAL A 89 -2.10 -4.40 14.64
N MET A 90 -1.44 -3.82 13.65
CA MET A 90 -2.05 -3.38 12.40
C MET A 90 -1.46 -4.18 11.25
N SER A 91 -2.30 -4.73 10.38
CA SER A 91 -1.86 -5.38 9.13
C SER A 91 -2.46 -4.66 7.94
N ASP A 92 -1.69 -4.44 6.89
CA ASP A 92 -2.27 -4.10 5.60
C ASP A 92 -2.65 -5.35 4.82
N ILE A 93 -3.29 -5.12 3.69
CA ILE A 93 -3.54 -6.09 2.62
C ILE A 93 -3.16 -5.45 1.29
N PRO A 94 -2.89 -6.25 0.24
CA PRO A 94 -2.64 -5.74 -1.09
C PRO A 94 -3.69 -4.72 -1.54
N GLY A 95 -3.27 -3.64 -2.20
CA GLY A 95 -4.14 -2.50 -2.50
C GLY A 95 -5.27 -2.77 -3.50
N PHE A 96 -5.28 -3.93 -4.13
CA PHE A 96 -6.37 -4.43 -4.98
C PHE A 96 -7.24 -5.50 -4.26
N GLY A 97 -6.86 -5.92 -3.03
CA GLY A 97 -7.57 -6.98 -2.30
C GLY A 97 -9.00 -6.56 -1.92
N VAL A 98 -9.93 -7.50 -2.06
CA VAL A 98 -11.34 -7.42 -1.68
C VAL A 98 -11.72 -8.70 -0.91
N GLY A 99 -12.67 -8.63 0.02
CA GLY A 99 -13.11 -9.79 0.80
C GLY A 99 -12.29 -10.03 2.08
N ALA A 100 -11.46 -9.09 2.49
CA ALA A 100 -10.63 -9.26 3.68
C ALA A 100 -11.45 -9.24 4.99
N LEU A 101 -12.61 -8.60 5.01
CA LEU A 101 -13.53 -8.72 6.15
C LEU A 101 -13.97 -10.17 6.35
N GLU A 102 -14.39 -10.84 5.27
CA GLU A 102 -14.82 -12.25 5.30
C GLU A 102 -13.64 -13.19 5.59
N HIS A 103 -12.59 -13.09 4.80
CA HIS A 103 -11.48 -14.05 4.81
C HIS A 103 -10.50 -13.88 5.97
N VAL A 104 -10.51 -12.72 6.64
CA VAL A 104 -9.67 -12.46 7.82
C VAL A 104 -10.52 -12.33 9.07
N TYR A 105 -11.40 -11.33 9.15
CA TYR A 105 -12.11 -11.01 10.39
C TYR A 105 -13.15 -12.06 10.76
N LEU A 106 -14.07 -12.40 9.84
CA LEU A 106 -15.09 -13.41 10.14
C LEU A 106 -14.44 -14.78 10.37
N LYS A 107 -13.42 -15.12 9.59
CA LYS A 107 -12.69 -16.38 9.77
C LYS A 107 -11.98 -16.46 11.12
N LEU A 108 -11.26 -15.41 11.54
CA LEU A 108 -10.65 -15.37 12.88
C LEU A 108 -11.69 -15.45 13.98
N ASN A 109 -12.82 -14.77 13.85
CA ASN A 109 -13.91 -14.84 14.83
C ASN A 109 -14.49 -16.25 14.94
N ASP A 110 -14.68 -16.94 13.84
CA ASP A 110 -15.34 -18.26 13.82
C ASP A 110 -14.40 -19.39 14.26
N GLU A 111 -13.14 -19.36 13.80
CA GLU A 111 -12.16 -20.43 14.06
C GLU A 111 -11.48 -20.26 15.43
N TYR A 112 -11.21 -19.01 15.87
CA TYR A 112 -10.45 -18.69 17.08
C TYR A 112 -11.31 -18.05 18.19
N LYS A 113 -12.63 -17.95 18.01
CA LYS A 113 -13.70 -17.68 19.00
C LYS A 113 -13.36 -16.63 20.07
N GLY A 114 -13.00 -15.44 19.64
CA GLY A 114 -12.77 -14.29 20.56
C GLY A 114 -11.39 -14.29 21.21
N GLU A 115 -10.44 -15.03 20.65
CA GLU A 115 -9.03 -14.92 21.06
C GLU A 115 -8.48 -13.53 20.72
N PHE A 116 -8.94 -12.92 19.63
CA PHE A 116 -8.50 -11.59 19.16
C PHE A 116 -9.63 -10.57 19.26
N ASP A 117 -9.38 -9.40 19.88
CA ASP A 117 -10.27 -8.24 19.81
C ASP A 117 -9.99 -7.46 18.52
N MET A 118 -10.89 -7.58 17.55
CA MET A 118 -10.76 -6.94 16.26
C MET A 118 -11.26 -5.51 16.29
N ALA A 119 -10.36 -4.56 16.05
CA ALA A 119 -10.71 -3.17 15.85
C ALA A 119 -11.57 -3.00 14.58
N PRO A 120 -12.30 -1.88 14.42
CA PRO A 120 -13.09 -1.61 13.21
C PRO A 120 -12.29 -1.87 11.92
N PHE A 121 -12.89 -2.61 10.97
CA PHE A 121 -12.28 -2.84 9.66
C PHE A 121 -12.08 -1.52 8.95
N THR A 122 -10.83 -1.15 8.72
CA THR A 122 -10.45 0.20 8.30
C THR A 122 -10.06 0.24 6.83
N VAL A 123 -10.68 1.13 6.07
CA VAL A 123 -10.36 1.36 4.66
C VAL A 123 -9.85 2.77 4.46
N VAL A 124 -8.65 2.90 3.89
CA VAL A 124 -8.04 4.19 3.53
C VAL A 124 -8.35 4.52 2.09
N ILE A 125 -8.88 5.72 1.86
CA ILE A 125 -9.21 6.24 0.53
C ILE A 125 -8.63 7.64 0.36
N GLU A 126 -8.26 8.00 -0.87
CA GLU A 126 -7.86 9.36 -1.23
C GLU A 126 -8.88 10.03 -2.17
N PRO A 127 -8.90 11.37 -2.26
CA PRO A 127 -9.81 12.10 -3.15
C PRO A 127 -9.83 11.60 -4.59
N ALA A 128 -8.66 11.34 -5.16
CA ALA A 128 -8.55 10.87 -6.54
C ALA A 128 -9.13 9.46 -6.78
N GLY A 129 -9.09 8.59 -5.76
CA GLY A 129 -9.79 7.30 -5.81
C GLY A 129 -11.31 7.49 -5.82
N LEU A 130 -11.82 8.43 -5.01
CA LEU A 130 -13.25 8.74 -5.00
C LEU A 130 -13.76 9.35 -6.32
N ASP A 131 -12.91 10.04 -7.07
CA ASP A 131 -13.26 10.55 -8.39
C ASP A 131 -13.62 9.45 -9.40
N LEU A 132 -13.14 8.20 -9.18
CA LEU A 132 -13.58 7.03 -9.98
C LEU A 132 -15.08 6.72 -9.78
N LEU A 133 -15.59 6.93 -8.56
CA LEU A 133 -16.95 6.56 -8.15
C LEU A 133 -17.95 7.69 -8.32
N MET A 134 -17.49 8.94 -8.40
CA MET A 134 -18.35 10.12 -8.41
C MET A 134 -18.64 10.59 -9.83
N GLU A 135 -19.92 10.72 -10.18
CA GLU A 135 -20.35 11.29 -11.45
C GLU A 135 -19.93 12.76 -11.59
N GLY A 136 -19.56 13.16 -12.82
CA GLY A 136 -19.20 14.54 -13.15
C GLY A 136 -17.81 14.99 -12.69
N ARG A 137 -17.03 14.09 -12.13
CA ARG A 137 -15.60 14.34 -11.85
C ARG A 137 -14.76 14.14 -13.12
N PRO A 138 -13.56 14.74 -13.19
CA PRO A 138 -12.63 14.51 -14.29
C PRO A 138 -12.36 13.02 -14.51
N ASP A 139 -12.11 12.63 -15.74
CA ASP A 139 -11.71 11.25 -16.01
C ASP A 139 -10.42 10.94 -15.23
N PRO A 140 -10.44 9.90 -14.39
CA PRO A 140 -9.25 9.50 -13.65
C PRO A 140 -8.21 8.94 -14.63
N GLU A 141 -6.96 8.99 -14.25
CA GLU A 141 -5.87 8.38 -14.99
C GLU A 141 -5.99 6.84 -15.06
N LEU A 142 -6.72 6.27 -14.11
CA LEU A 142 -6.92 4.82 -13.96
C LEU A 142 -8.05 4.28 -14.85
N PRO A 143 -7.95 3.02 -15.31
CA PRO A 143 -9.07 2.35 -15.97
C PRO A 143 -10.34 2.36 -15.11
N ARG A 144 -11.48 2.67 -15.74
CA ARG A 144 -12.77 2.73 -15.03
C ARG A 144 -13.22 1.39 -14.49
N GLU A 145 -12.76 0.30 -15.08
CA GLU A 145 -13.03 -1.06 -14.63
C GLU A 145 -12.55 -1.34 -13.20
N LEU A 146 -11.63 -0.50 -12.68
CA LEU A 146 -11.14 -0.61 -11.30
C LEU A 146 -12.10 -0.02 -10.26
N ASP A 147 -13.16 0.69 -10.68
CA ASP A 147 -14.15 1.29 -9.77
C ASP A 147 -14.85 0.24 -8.90
N CYS A 148 -15.12 -0.95 -9.47
CA CYS A 148 -15.75 -2.03 -8.72
C CYS A 148 -14.91 -2.55 -7.55
N LEU A 149 -13.57 -2.58 -7.68
CA LEU A 149 -12.67 -2.97 -6.59
C LEU A 149 -12.73 -1.95 -5.46
N LEU A 150 -12.70 -0.68 -5.81
CA LEU A 150 -12.77 0.41 -4.85
C LEU A 150 -14.12 0.45 -4.12
N ASP A 151 -15.23 0.29 -4.86
CA ASP A 151 -16.58 0.23 -4.30
C ASP A 151 -16.72 -0.95 -3.34
N ALA A 152 -16.19 -2.12 -3.70
CA ALA A 152 -16.21 -3.30 -2.85
C ALA A 152 -15.43 -3.07 -1.54
N GLN A 153 -14.21 -2.53 -1.62
CA GLN A 153 -13.41 -2.22 -0.44
C GLN A 153 -14.15 -1.25 0.51
N LEU A 154 -14.80 -0.21 -0.03
CA LEU A 154 -15.56 0.75 0.80
C LEU A 154 -16.80 0.12 1.44
N LYS A 155 -17.42 -0.88 0.81
CA LYS A 155 -18.56 -1.62 1.38
C LYS A 155 -18.19 -2.49 2.58
N GLU A 156 -16.94 -2.98 2.65
CA GLU A 156 -16.44 -3.77 3.79
C GLU A 156 -16.17 -2.92 5.03
N ALA A 157 -16.05 -1.60 4.89
CA ALA A 157 -15.51 -0.74 5.93
C ALA A 157 -16.45 -0.53 7.12
N ASP A 158 -15.93 -0.68 8.33
CA ASP A 158 -16.50 -0.09 9.55
C ASP A 158 -16.06 1.37 9.73
N LEU A 159 -14.81 1.64 9.33
CA LEU A 159 -14.18 2.95 9.37
C LEU A 159 -13.54 3.29 8.02
N ILE A 160 -13.94 4.40 7.43
CA ILE A 160 -13.31 4.95 6.22
C ILE A 160 -12.46 6.15 6.61
N LEU A 161 -11.17 6.09 6.26
CA LEU A 161 -10.24 7.19 6.43
C LEU A 161 -10.06 7.92 5.10
N LEU A 162 -10.67 9.10 4.98
CA LEU A 162 -10.39 10.01 3.86
C LEU A 162 -9.02 10.65 4.11
N ASN A 163 -7.99 10.09 3.48
CA ASN A 163 -6.61 10.54 3.62
C ASN A 163 -6.24 11.65 2.63
N LYS A 164 -5.10 12.28 2.84
CA LYS A 164 -4.57 13.40 2.04
C LYS A 164 -5.48 14.63 2.06
N CYS A 165 -6.16 14.88 3.16
CA CYS A 165 -7.00 16.07 3.33
C CYS A 165 -6.21 17.38 3.24
N ASP A 166 -4.89 17.34 3.43
CA ASP A 166 -3.97 18.48 3.20
C ASP A 166 -3.87 18.93 1.74
N THR A 167 -4.33 18.10 0.80
CA THR A 167 -4.24 18.38 -0.66
C THR A 167 -5.53 18.96 -1.24
N ILE A 168 -6.59 19.09 -0.44
CA ILE A 168 -7.92 19.52 -0.89
C ILE A 168 -8.46 20.65 0.01
N SER A 169 -9.42 21.40 -0.52
CA SER A 169 -10.13 22.44 0.24
C SER A 169 -11.13 21.84 1.23
N ASP A 170 -11.56 22.67 2.21
CA ASP A 170 -12.63 22.27 3.16
C ASP A 170 -13.94 21.92 2.45
N GLU A 171 -14.27 22.63 1.36
CA GLU A 171 -15.45 22.40 0.55
C GLU A 171 -15.36 21.02 -0.15
N GLU A 172 -14.22 20.68 -0.72
CA GLU A 172 -13.98 19.37 -1.33
C GLU A 172 -13.98 18.26 -0.30
N ARG A 173 -13.32 18.47 0.85
CA ARG A 173 -13.35 17.51 1.96
C ARG A 173 -14.79 17.22 2.38
N LYS A 174 -15.62 18.26 2.52
CA LYS A 174 -17.05 18.08 2.84
C LYS A 174 -17.78 17.31 1.75
N MET A 175 -17.57 17.65 0.49
CA MET A 175 -18.19 16.98 -0.65
C MET A 175 -17.87 15.47 -0.65
N TYR A 176 -16.61 15.09 -0.48
CA TYR A 176 -16.19 13.68 -0.41
C TYR A 176 -16.78 12.97 0.81
N THR A 177 -16.77 13.63 1.98
CA THR A 177 -17.37 13.07 3.20
C THR A 177 -18.87 12.83 3.03
N ASP A 178 -19.62 13.81 2.51
CA ASP A 178 -21.06 13.71 2.23
C ASP A 178 -21.36 12.56 1.23
N PHE A 179 -20.50 12.38 0.21
CA PHE A 179 -20.62 11.28 -0.74
C PHE A 179 -20.43 9.91 -0.04
N ILE A 180 -19.37 9.75 0.73
CA ILE A 180 -19.10 8.49 1.44
C ILE A 180 -20.24 8.16 2.40
N GLU A 181 -20.67 9.11 3.25
CA GLU A 181 -21.75 8.91 4.23
C GLU A 181 -23.11 8.57 3.58
N SER A 182 -23.36 9.10 2.38
CA SER A 182 -24.60 8.81 1.65
C SER A 182 -24.58 7.45 0.95
N SER A 183 -23.42 7.02 0.45
CA SER A 183 -23.23 5.80 -0.34
C SER A 183 -22.96 4.58 0.54
N TYR A 184 -22.16 4.72 1.59
CA TYR A 184 -21.70 3.63 2.46
C TYR A 184 -22.28 3.79 3.87
N LYS A 185 -23.53 3.40 4.02
CA LYS A 185 -24.29 3.59 5.27
C LYS A 185 -23.78 2.68 6.38
N GLY A 186 -23.63 3.26 7.55
CA GLY A 186 -23.26 2.52 8.76
C GLY A 186 -21.77 2.47 9.04
N CYS A 187 -20.90 2.97 8.16
CA CYS A 187 -19.49 3.19 8.47
C CYS A 187 -19.27 4.57 9.13
N LYS A 188 -18.19 4.68 9.90
CA LYS A 188 -17.67 5.97 10.38
C LYS A 188 -16.73 6.54 9.32
N VAL A 189 -16.80 7.85 9.08
CA VAL A 189 -15.87 8.55 8.19
C VAL A 189 -15.03 9.52 8.99
N LEU A 190 -13.71 9.48 8.82
CA LEU A 190 -12.77 10.42 9.42
C LEU A 190 -11.82 10.95 8.34
N GLY A 191 -11.66 12.27 8.28
CA GLY A 191 -10.69 12.88 7.38
C GLY A 191 -9.35 13.06 8.07
N ILE A 192 -8.28 12.62 7.41
CA ILE A 192 -6.91 12.65 7.93
C ILE A 192 -5.92 13.22 6.91
N SER A 193 -4.77 13.64 7.38
CA SER A 193 -3.54 13.71 6.61
C SER A 193 -2.46 12.90 7.33
N ALA A 194 -2.12 11.74 6.78
CA ALA A 194 -1.12 10.87 7.38
C ALA A 194 0.29 11.51 7.38
N THR A 195 0.60 12.33 6.38
CA THR A 195 1.90 13.02 6.26
C THR A 195 2.03 14.22 7.17
N GLU A 196 0.93 14.96 7.40
CA GLU A 196 0.90 16.12 8.31
C GLU A 196 0.50 15.71 9.75
N GLU A 197 0.26 14.41 9.97
CA GLU A 197 -0.19 13.84 11.24
C GLU A 197 -1.51 14.46 11.78
N GLU A 198 -2.41 14.88 10.87
CA GLU A 198 -3.70 15.47 11.21
C GLU A 198 -4.80 14.42 11.33
N GLY A 199 -5.70 14.56 12.32
CA GLY A 199 -6.85 13.70 12.54
C GLY A 199 -6.53 12.34 13.18
N LEU A 200 -5.26 12.00 13.44
CA LEU A 200 -4.83 10.69 13.91
C LEU A 200 -5.34 10.35 15.32
N ASP A 201 -5.45 11.33 16.21
CA ASP A 201 -5.94 11.11 17.57
C ASP A 201 -7.40 10.63 17.57
N GLU A 202 -8.26 11.23 16.74
CA GLU A 202 -9.66 10.81 16.61
C GLU A 202 -9.78 9.38 16.04
N VAL A 203 -8.89 9.01 15.11
CA VAL A 203 -8.81 7.64 14.59
C VAL A 203 -8.45 6.66 15.69
N ILE A 204 -7.39 6.95 16.45
CA ILE A 204 -6.93 6.07 17.54
C ILE A 204 -8.00 5.92 18.61
N ASP A 205 -8.62 7.02 19.05
CA ASP A 205 -9.71 6.98 20.04
C ASP A 205 -10.86 6.11 19.52
N TYR A 206 -11.24 6.25 18.24
CA TYR A 206 -12.29 5.43 17.64
C TYR A 206 -11.92 3.94 17.58
N LEU A 207 -10.68 3.60 17.19
CA LEU A 207 -10.19 2.21 17.16
C LEU A 207 -10.16 1.57 18.56
N ILE A 208 -9.82 2.35 19.58
CA ILE A 208 -9.78 1.88 20.98
C ILE A 208 -11.19 1.63 21.52
N GLU A 209 -12.13 2.52 21.26
CA GLU A 209 -13.48 2.51 21.82
C GLU A 209 -14.44 1.55 21.11
N ASN A 210 -14.12 1.13 19.89
CA ASN A 210 -15.01 0.32 19.06
C ASN A 210 -14.34 -0.99 18.62
N SER A 211 -15.17 -1.98 18.29
CA SER A 211 -14.77 -3.26 17.67
C SER A 211 -15.46 -3.42 16.32
N ALA A 212 -14.95 -4.33 15.49
CA ALA A 212 -15.52 -4.65 14.19
C ALA A 212 -16.95 -5.17 14.29
N LYS A 213 -17.79 -4.88 13.28
CA LYS A 213 -19.19 -5.32 13.28
C LYS A 213 -19.36 -6.80 12.98
N LEU A 214 -18.38 -7.41 12.29
CA LEU A 214 -18.37 -8.83 11.93
C LEU A 214 -19.65 -9.28 11.20
N GLU A 215 -20.11 -8.46 10.27
CA GLU A 215 -21.26 -8.73 9.42
C GLU A 215 -20.78 -9.04 8.01
N ASP A 216 -21.34 -10.09 7.39
CA ASP A 216 -21.05 -10.45 6.01
C ASP A 216 -21.52 -9.34 5.03
N VAL A 217 -20.77 -9.13 3.96
CA VAL A 217 -21.01 -8.07 2.98
C VAL A 217 -21.32 -8.66 1.62
N ASP A 218 -22.53 -8.42 1.13
CA ASP A 218 -22.86 -8.65 -0.27
C ASP A 218 -22.43 -7.45 -1.13
N PHE A 219 -21.39 -7.65 -1.93
CA PHE A 219 -20.87 -6.61 -2.83
C PHE A 219 -21.87 -6.26 -3.95
N GLY A 220 -22.75 -7.19 -4.32
CA GLY A 220 -23.67 -7.03 -5.45
C GLY A 220 -22.95 -6.92 -6.80
N ILE A 221 -21.75 -7.47 -6.91
CA ILE A 221 -20.87 -7.42 -8.08
C ILE A 221 -20.63 -8.85 -8.58
N GLU A 222 -20.79 -9.06 -9.89
CA GLU A 222 -20.55 -10.37 -10.48
C GLU A 222 -19.05 -10.68 -10.57
N GLN A 223 -18.68 -11.96 -10.40
CA GLN A 223 -17.28 -12.41 -10.45
C GLN A 223 -16.58 -12.01 -11.75
N GLU A 224 -17.28 -12.03 -12.89
CA GLU A 224 -16.72 -11.62 -14.19
C GLU A 224 -16.29 -10.14 -14.20
N THR A 225 -16.98 -9.28 -13.46
CA THR A 225 -16.61 -7.86 -13.31
C THR A 225 -15.32 -7.72 -12.52
N PHE A 226 -15.18 -8.45 -11.42
CA PHE A 226 -13.91 -8.48 -10.67
C PHE A 226 -12.76 -9.02 -11.53
N ASN A 227 -12.97 -10.13 -12.23
CA ASN A 227 -11.94 -10.72 -13.09
C ASN A 227 -11.52 -9.75 -14.21
N THR A 228 -12.46 -9.00 -14.76
CA THR A 228 -12.16 -7.95 -15.75
C THR A 228 -11.30 -6.84 -15.16
N ALA A 229 -11.58 -6.40 -13.93
CA ALA A 229 -10.79 -5.38 -13.24
C ALA A 229 -9.38 -5.89 -12.91
N PHE A 230 -9.27 -7.08 -12.31
CA PHE A 230 -7.96 -7.69 -12.00
C PHE A 230 -7.12 -7.92 -13.25
N GLY A 231 -7.73 -8.33 -14.37
CA GLY A 231 -7.04 -8.52 -15.65
C GLY A 231 -6.48 -7.24 -16.28
N LYS A 232 -6.80 -6.04 -15.72
CA LYS A 232 -6.16 -4.77 -16.13
C LYS A 232 -4.86 -4.50 -15.42
N LEU A 233 -4.53 -5.25 -14.38
CA LEU A 233 -3.41 -4.98 -13.50
C LEU A 233 -2.33 -6.05 -13.62
N SER A 234 -1.09 -5.61 -13.59
CA SER A 234 0.08 -6.48 -13.41
C SER A 234 0.94 -5.96 -12.27
N GLU A 235 1.54 -6.91 -11.58
CA GLU A 235 2.48 -6.68 -10.49
C GLU A 235 3.91 -6.85 -11.02
N TYR A 236 4.83 -5.97 -10.59
CA TYR A 236 6.25 -6.11 -10.84
C TYR A 236 7.04 -5.87 -9.54
N ASN A 237 7.93 -6.79 -9.24
CA ASN A 237 8.85 -6.69 -8.11
C ASN A 237 10.27 -6.96 -8.57
N SER A 238 11.23 -6.18 -8.11
CA SER A 238 12.64 -6.47 -8.32
C SER A 238 13.52 -6.01 -7.16
N GLN A 239 14.62 -6.73 -6.97
CA GLN A 239 15.69 -6.39 -6.02
C GLN A 239 17.02 -6.46 -6.76
N TYR A 240 17.77 -5.38 -6.74
CA TYR A 240 19.06 -5.29 -7.38
C TYR A 240 20.00 -4.35 -6.63
N TYR A 241 21.24 -4.43 -7.01
CA TYR A 241 22.31 -3.63 -6.44
C TYR A 241 22.97 -2.85 -7.56
N VAL A 242 23.28 -1.60 -7.31
CA VAL A 242 24.07 -0.79 -8.21
C VAL A 242 25.36 -0.36 -7.58
N GLN A 243 26.43 -0.32 -8.39
CA GLN A 243 27.75 0.06 -7.93
C GLN A 243 28.46 0.89 -9.01
N VAL A 244 29.16 1.94 -8.58
CA VAL A 244 29.99 2.74 -9.49
C VAL A 244 31.29 2.04 -9.88
N CYS A 245 31.80 2.38 -11.05
CA CYS A 245 33.12 1.91 -11.49
C CYS A 245 34.26 2.76 -10.93
N CYS A 246 34.06 4.05 -10.64
CA CYS A 246 35.11 4.96 -10.22
C CYS A 246 34.69 6.05 -9.24
N ASP A 247 33.72 6.87 -9.49
CA ASP A 247 33.33 8.01 -8.64
C ASP A 247 32.09 7.70 -7.82
N ASP A 248 31.76 8.54 -6.82
CA ASP A 248 30.52 8.43 -6.09
C ASP A 248 29.33 9.01 -6.89
N PHE A 249 28.09 8.63 -6.53
CA PHE A 249 26.87 9.15 -7.15
C PHE A 249 25.85 9.60 -6.08
N ASP A 250 24.87 10.40 -6.51
CA ASP A 250 23.72 10.77 -5.67
C ASP A 250 22.62 9.73 -5.83
N ALA A 251 22.40 8.95 -4.77
CA ALA A 251 21.38 7.91 -4.74
C ALA A 251 19.97 8.48 -4.90
N ASN A 252 19.68 9.66 -4.32
CA ASN A 252 18.35 10.28 -4.44
C ASN A 252 18.07 10.70 -5.88
N GLU A 253 19.06 11.27 -6.55
CA GLU A 253 18.95 11.66 -7.96
C GLU A 253 18.75 10.43 -8.85
N TYR A 254 19.50 9.36 -8.61
CA TYR A 254 19.34 8.09 -9.35
C TYR A 254 17.92 7.54 -9.24
N LEU A 255 17.38 7.43 -8.02
CA LEU A 255 16.04 6.88 -7.78
C LEU A 255 14.94 7.77 -8.41
N VAL A 256 15.10 9.09 -8.33
CA VAL A 256 14.17 10.05 -8.96
C VAL A 256 14.20 9.92 -10.48
N GLU A 257 15.38 9.88 -11.10
CA GLU A 257 15.50 9.76 -12.56
C GLU A 257 15.00 8.40 -13.04
N LEU A 258 15.23 7.32 -12.29
CA LEU A 258 14.67 6.01 -12.60
C LEU A 258 13.13 6.03 -12.58
N THR A 259 12.54 6.60 -11.54
CA THR A 259 11.07 6.69 -11.42
C THR A 259 10.48 7.52 -12.58
N LYS A 260 11.12 8.63 -12.93
CA LYS A 260 10.71 9.47 -14.08
C LYS A 260 10.79 8.73 -15.42
N ASP A 261 11.86 7.96 -15.63
CA ASP A 261 12.06 7.20 -16.88
C ASP A 261 10.98 6.11 -17.01
N ILE A 262 10.67 5.38 -15.93
CA ILE A 262 9.59 4.40 -15.91
C ILE A 262 8.24 5.07 -16.22
N ALA A 263 7.92 6.18 -15.55
CA ALA A 263 6.69 6.93 -15.78
C ALA A 263 6.56 7.42 -17.23
N ALA A 264 7.64 7.97 -17.79
CA ALA A 264 7.66 8.45 -19.17
C ALA A 264 7.38 7.31 -20.17
N ARG A 265 8.03 6.16 -20.00
CA ARG A 265 7.84 4.98 -20.86
C ARG A 265 6.44 4.38 -20.72
N LEU A 266 5.87 4.31 -19.52
CA LEU A 266 4.48 3.90 -19.32
C LEU A 266 3.55 4.85 -20.10
N LYS A 267 3.70 6.15 -19.93
CA LYS A 267 2.92 7.17 -20.64
C LYS A 267 3.05 7.09 -22.16
N GLU A 268 4.26 6.93 -22.69
CA GLU A 268 4.53 6.77 -24.13
C GLU A 268 3.82 5.56 -24.73
N ASN A 269 3.60 4.51 -23.92
CA ASN A 269 2.85 3.32 -24.31
C ASN A 269 1.35 3.40 -23.98
N GLY A 270 0.83 4.56 -23.53
CA GLY A 270 -0.57 4.73 -23.15
C GLY A 270 -0.97 3.90 -21.93
N ARG A 271 -0.03 3.67 -21.02
CA ARG A 271 -0.21 2.93 -19.78
C ARG A 271 -0.02 3.84 -18.58
N THR A 272 -0.54 3.41 -17.43
CA THR A 272 -0.42 4.16 -16.17
C THR A 272 -0.14 3.22 -15.01
N THR A 273 0.27 3.80 -13.90
CA THR A 273 0.49 3.07 -12.64
C THR A 273 -0.21 3.77 -11.47
N PRO A 274 -1.15 3.12 -10.80
CA PRO A 274 -1.71 3.63 -9.56
C PRO A 274 -0.71 3.60 -8.39
N HIS A 275 0.38 2.82 -8.53
CA HIS A 275 1.33 2.62 -7.46
C HIS A 275 2.69 2.19 -8.04
N LEU A 276 3.70 3.05 -7.90
CA LEU A 276 5.10 2.72 -8.17
C LEU A 276 5.96 3.23 -7.01
N LYS A 277 6.66 2.33 -6.36
CA LYS A 277 7.64 2.63 -5.30
C LYS A 277 9.02 2.19 -5.74
N VAL A 278 9.98 3.11 -5.63
CA VAL A 278 11.40 2.85 -5.87
C VAL A 278 12.16 3.18 -4.58
N PHE A 279 12.65 2.15 -3.92
CA PHE A 279 13.32 2.23 -2.63
C PHE A 279 14.81 1.99 -2.77
N GLY A 280 15.63 2.81 -2.13
CA GLY A 280 17.07 2.66 -2.07
C GLY A 280 17.58 2.62 -0.64
N GLN A 281 18.53 1.73 -0.35
CA GLN A 281 19.10 1.54 0.98
C GLN A 281 20.61 1.38 0.93
N LEU A 282 21.31 2.10 1.82
CA LEU A 282 22.73 1.90 2.09
C LEU A 282 22.95 0.85 3.20
N GLU A 283 24.12 0.22 3.20
CA GLU A 283 24.47 -0.78 4.21
C GLU A 283 24.34 -0.28 5.65
N GLU A 284 24.65 0.97 5.92
CA GLU A 284 24.50 1.61 7.23
C GLU A 284 23.05 2.01 7.59
N GLY A 285 22.06 1.67 6.76
CA GLY A 285 20.64 1.83 7.06
C GLY A 285 20.02 3.16 6.65
N GLN A 286 20.75 4.11 6.02
CA GLN A 286 20.11 5.28 5.40
C GLN A 286 19.27 4.84 4.19
N VAL A 287 18.08 5.43 4.04
CA VAL A 287 17.13 5.06 3.01
C VAL A 287 16.57 6.26 2.27
N CYS A 288 16.17 6.04 1.03
CA CYS A 288 15.36 6.96 0.23
C CYS A 288 14.24 6.17 -0.45
N MET A 289 13.04 6.71 -0.46
CA MET A 289 11.91 6.14 -1.19
C MET A 289 11.31 7.20 -2.12
N VAL A 290 11.08 6.81 -3.36
CA VAL A 290 10.40 7.63 -4.36
C VAL A 290 9.08 6.95 -4.72
N ASN A 291 7.98 7.67 -4.54
CA ASN A 291 6.63 7.21 -4.83
C ASN A 291 6.05 7.96 -6.01
N LEU A 292 5.34 7.23 -6.86
CA LEU A 292 4.52 7.78 -7.94
C LEU A 292 3.14 7.14 -7.93
N ILE A 293 2.11 7.97 -8.04
CA ILE A 293 0.71 7.58 -8.11
C ILE A 293 0.11 8.22 -9.36
N GLY A 294 0.20 7.54 -10.49
CA GLY A 294 -0.20 8.09 -11.77
C GLY A 294 0.96 8.75 -12.53
N VAL A 295 1.05 8.47 -13.82
CA VAL A 295 2.19 8.91 -14.68
C VAL A 295 2.23 10.42 -14.90
N ASP A 296 1.10 11.12 -14.71
CA ASP A 296 0.98 12.58 -14.86
C ASP A 296 1.04 13.33 -13.53
N ARG A 297 1.25 12.62 -12.42
CA ARG A 297 1.31 13.22 -11.09
C ARG A 297 2.74 13.51 -10.63
N PRO A 298 2.93 14.46 -9.70
CA PRO A 298 4.24 14.76 -9.16
C PRO A 298 4.79 13.58 -8.35
N LEU A 299 6.09 13.34 -8.49
CA LEU A 299 6.82 12.39 -7.64
C LEU A 299 6.82 12.88 -6.20
N ARG A 300 6.71 11.94 -5.26
CA ARG A 300 6.94 12.21 -3.85
C ARG A 300 8.21 11.49 -3.40
N VAL A 301 9.16 12.24 -2.83
CA VAL A 301 10.39 11.68 -2.25
C VAL A 301 10.23 11.66 -0.73
N GLU A 302 10.20 10.46 -0.17
CA GLU A 302 10.12 10.25 1.27
C GLU A 302 11.48 9.80 1.78
N ARG A 303 11.98 10.50 2.79
CA ARG A 303 13.35 10.40 3.26
C ARG A 303 14.38 10.65 2.15
N ARG A 304 15.59 10.91 2.56
CA ARG A 304 16.72 11.12 1.67
C ARG A 304 17.97 10.56 2.31
N ILE A 305 18.86 10.05 1.46
CA ILE A 305 20.23 9.69 1.84
C ILE A 305 21.06 10.98 1.85
N ASP A 306 21.71 11.28 2.97
CA ASP A 306 22.38 12.58 3.18
C ASP A 306 23.77 12.67 2.56
N LYS A 307 24.24 11.60 1.92
CA LYS A 307 25.58 11.50 1.35
C LYS A 307 25.58 10.89 -0.03
N ARG A 308 26.63 11.16 -0.77
CA ARG A 308 26.93 10.43 -2.00
C ARG A 308 27.45 9.04 -1.64
N CYS A 309 27.22 8.07 -2.51
CA CYS A 309 27.56 6.68 -2.26
C CYS A 309 28.26 6.03 -3.46
N ILE A 310 28.91 4.91 -3.21
CA ILE A 310 29.57 4.10 -4.25
C ILE A 310 28.71 2.91 -4.65
N ASP A 311 27.72 2.59 -3.87
CA ASP A 311 26.80 1.47 -4.07
C ASP A 311 25.44 1.74 -3.42
N LEU A 312 24.39 1.03 -3.87
CA LEU A 312 23.03 1.13 -3.38
C LEU A 312 22.28 -0.17 -3.63
N ALA A 313 21.62 -0.70 -2.60
CA ALA A 313 20.58 -1.70 -2.78
C ALA A 313 19.28 -1.03 -3.20
N VAL A 314 18.64 -1.54 -4.26
CA VAL A 314 17.42 -0.96 -4.81
C VAL A 314 16.31 -2.01 -4.86
N VAL A 315 15.12 -1.62 -4.47
CA VAL A 315 13.90 -2.42 -4.60
C VAL A 315 12.86 -1.62 -5.38
N ILE A 316 12.23 -2.24 -6.36
CA ILE A 316 11.09 -1.68 -7.10
C ILE A 316 9.89 -2.56 -6.82
N ASN A 317 8.77 -1.92 -6.48
CA ASN A 317 7.47 -2.55 -6.40
C ASN A 317 6.47 -1.66 -7.15
N THR A 318 5.68 -2.26 -8.03
CA THR A 318 4.60 -1.55 -8.72
C THR A 318 3.48 -2.48 -9.11
N THR A 319 2.25 -2.02 -8.88
CA THR A 319 1.04 -2.54 -9.54
C THR A 319 0.65 -1.54 -10.62
N SER A 320 0.60 -1.95 -11.87
CA SER A 320 0.38 -1.05 -13.01
C SER A 320 -0.77 -1.51 -13.89
N ALA A 321 -1.52 -0.57 -14.47
CA ALA A 321 -2.48 -0.83 -15.53
C ALA A 321 -1.74 -1.02 -16.87
N CYS A 322 -1.08 -2.15 -16.99
CA CYS A 322 -0.18 -2.50 -18.08
C CYS A 322 -0.08 -4.03 -18.17
N GLU A 323 0.08 -4.57 -19.36
CA GLU A 323 0.34 -5.98 -19.57
C GLU A 323 1.72 -6.37 -18.99
N SER A 324 1.83 -7.56 -18.35
CA SER A 324 3.04 -7.98 -17.63
C SER A 324 4.32 -7.95 -18.48
N ASP A 325 4.28 -8.51 -19.69
CA ASP A 325 5.44 -8.51 -20.62
C ASP A 325 5.92 -7.09 -20.97
N LEU A 326 4.98 -6.15 -21.16
CA LEU A 326 5.30 -4.77 -21.48
C LEU A 326 5.84 -4.04 -20.25
N LEU A 327 5.23 -4.27 -19.08
CA LEU A 327 5.64 -3.67 -17.82
C LEU A 327 7.09 -4.07 -17.46
N GLU A 328 7.38 -5.38 -17.55
CA GLU A 328 8.73 -5.89 -17.30
C GLU A 328 9.75 -5.25 -18.24
N LYS A 329 9.45 -5.21 -19.55
CA LYS A 329 10.33 -4.59 -20.53
C LYS A 329 10.58 -3.10 -20.26
N ILE A 330 9.55 -2.37 -19.86
CA ILE A 330 9.66 -0.94 -19.52
C ILE A 330 10.61 -0.77 -18.35
N ILE A 331 10.37 -1.50 -17.25
CA ILE A 331 11.14 -1.32 -16.01
C ILE A 331 12.59 -1.76 -16.21
N GLN A 332 12.83 -2.92 -16.81
CA GLN A 332 14.18 -3.41 -17.08
C GLN A 332 14.96 -2.46 -18.02
N GLY A 333 14.31 -1.96 -19.07
CA GLY A 333 14.91 -0.96 -19.96
C GLY A 333 15.24 0.35 -19.23
N SER A 334 14.38 0.79 -18.31
CA SER A 334 14.64 1.99 -17.49
C SER A 334 15.83 1.78 -16.53
N ILE A 335 15.89 0.63 -15.85
CA ILE A 335 17.02 0.27 -14.97
C ILE A 335 18.32 0.31 -15.77
N GLU A 336 18.36 -0.31 -16.96
CA GLU A 336 19.55 -0.36 -17.80
C GLU A 336 19.99 1.02 -18.28
N ASP A 337 19.08 1.82 -18.84
CA ASP A 337 19.40 3.10 -19.43
C ASP A 337 19.74 4.17 -18.39
N VAL A 338 19.02 4.21 -17.27
CA VAL A 338 19.33 5.14 -16.18
C VAL A 338 20.66 4.78 -15.51
N SER A 339 20.89 3.50 -15.23
CA SER A 339 22.17 3.06 -14.64
C SER A 339 23.37 3.39 -15.56
N LYS A 340 23.22 3.27 -16.87
CA LYS A 340 24.26 3.71 -17.83
C LYS A 340 24.52 5.21 -17.74
N ARG A 341 23.47 6.04 -17.60
CA ARG A 341 23.64 7.52 -17.46
C ARG A 341 24.44 7.90 -16.22
N PHE A 342 24.30 7.11 -15.15
CA PHE A 342 25.03 7.30 -13.89
C PHE A 342 26.38 6.53 -13.80
N ASN A 343 26.80 5.84 -14.88
CA ASN A 343 27.98 4.97 -14.92
C ASN A 343 27.96 3.87 -13.84
N LEU A 344 26.80 3.27 -13.61
CA LEU A 344 26.59 2.22 -12.63
C LEU A 344 26.58 0.83 -13.30
N SER A 345 27.18 -0.13 -12.62
CA SER A 345 26.97 -1.56 -12.89
C SER A 345 25.77 -2.04 -12.12
N VAL A 346 24.91 -2.85 -12.75
CA VAL A 346 23.69 -3.42 -12.15
C VAL A 346 23.89 -4.90 -11.88
N PHE A 347 23.53 -5.33 -10.69
CA PHE A 347 23.55 -6.73 -10.28
C PHE A 347 22.14 -7.12 -9.83
N MET A 348 21.37 -7.75 -10.73
CA MET A 348 20.01 -8.20 -10.45
C MET A 348 20.04 -9.47 -9.58
N PHE A 349 19.34 -9.44 -8.44
CA PHE A 349 19.17 -10.58 -7.57
C PHE A 349 17.87 -11.30 -7.81
N PHE A 350 16.82 -10.52 -8.06
CA PHE A 350 15.48 -11.03 -8.17
C PHE A 350 14.64 -10.11 -9.06
N THR A 351 13.77 -10.72 -9.87
CA THR A 351 12.72 -10.03 -10.62
C THR A 351 11.56 -10.98 -10.82
N GLU A 352 10.36 -10.47 -10.67
CA GLU A 352 9.11 -11.14 -11.02
C GLU A 352 8.15 -10.13 -11.65
N CYS A 353 7.37 -10.59 -12.62
CA CYS A 353 6.31 -9.80 -13.24
C CYS A 353 5.19 -10.74 -13.65
N PHE A 354 3.98 -10.47 -13.22
CA PHE A 354 2.80 -11.31 -13.53
C PHE A 354 1.53 -10.45 -13.58
N GLY A 355 0.59 -10.85 -14.44
CA GLY A 355 -0.76 -10.31 -14.42
C GLY A 355 -1.53 -10.87 -13.22
N LEU A 356 -2.41 -10.07 -12.60
CA LEU A 356 -3.15 -10.53 -11.40
C LEU A 356 -4.14 -11.68 -11.70
N MET A 357 -4.40 -11.96 -12.99
CA MET A 357 -5.20 -13.10 -13.44
C MET A 357 -4.34 -14.23 -14.05
N ASP A 358 -3.02 -14.08 -14.09
CA ASP A 358 -2.13 -15.12 -14.60
C ASP A 358 -2.06 -16.27 -13.60
N GLY A 359 -2.67 -17.41 -13.92
CA GLY A 359 -2.64 -18.61 -13.08
C GLY A 359 -4.01 -19.17 -12.65
N GLU A 360 -5.12 -18.49 -12.96
CA GLU A 360 -6.47 -19.01 -12.69
C GLU A 360 -7.04 -19.92 -13.81
N GLU A 361 -6.25 -20.28 -14.82
CA GLU A 361 -6.62 -21.29 -15.81
C GLU A 361 -6.07 -22.68 -15.42
N GLU A 362 -6.68 -23.32 -14.39
CA GLU A 362 -6.71 -24.79 -14.30
C GLU A 362 -7.94 -25.28 -13.51
#